data_3c3e84c3813aa66a1e42fc8efc04d8b3
#
_entry.id   3c3e84c3813aa66a1e42fc8efc04d8b3
#
_cell.length_a   1.000
_cell.length_b   1.000
_cell.length_c   1.000
_cell.angle_alpha   90.00
_cell.angle_beta   90.00
_cell.angle_gamma   90.00
#
_symmetry.space_group_name_H-M   'P 1'
#
loop_
_entity.id
_entity.type
_entity.pdbx_description
1 polymer ?
#
loop_
_entity_poly.entity_id
_entity_poly.type
_entity_poly.pdbx_seq_one_letter_code
_entity_poly.pdbx_strand_id
1 'polypeptide(L)'
;MSRKVQKMLYVGDFPVPTGFGVVSKNLVSHFKKHYDMHIIGINYYGDYDPEIEGLKVYPASAGNGDVFGVDKFFQILQQVRPDVCFILNDVWIGMEYGAKIKEFKTDNPEAKTMFVLYTPIDAENIKPMFVEGISPYDKVITYTNFGKTQLELGGYKGKIDVVPHGVDTSVFKPMDKKEVRKAMNIGVDDYIVLNVSRNQPRKKLDLFFFIFSEWVKRYNLPPNVRCYYHGALRDVGIDIMQWVEYLGIQDRLVISNPNLTANRGLSEQSMNMVYNSADVFFTTTAAEGWGLPIAEAMSTGVPAILPNHSALPEWTAGNAQFVPVYPFPSLADRGLNTIHHIINVDEAVKSLQFMYANEEARKNLGRDSYKHMTRGEFNWKNIASRFMEIFKNG
;
A
#
# COMPACT_ATOMS: atom_id res chain seq x y z
N MET A 1 -0.01 -13.86 -41.13
CA MET A 1 1.16 -13.35 -40.38
C MET A 1 0.84 -13.40 -38.90
N SER A 2 1.61 -14.17 -38.11
CA SER A 2 1.44 -14.17 -36.66
C SER A 2 1.73 -12.77 -36.14
N ARG A 3 0.80 -12.19 -35.37
CA ARG A 3 0.99 -10.87 -34.75
C ARG A 3 2.20 -10.99 -33.79
N LYS A 4 3.24 -10.19 -33.99
CA LYS A 4 4.42 -10.17 -33.13
C LYS A 4 3.95 -9.84 -31.71
N VAL A 5 4.28 -10.69 -30.75
CA VAL A 5 3.97 -10.43 -29.33
C VAL A 5 4.75 -9.21 -28.88
N GLN A 6 4.05 -8.22 -28.36
CA GLN A 6 4.67 -7.00 -27.82
C GLN A 6 5.47 -7.34 -26.55
N LYS A 7 6.59 -6.63 -26.34
CA LYS A 7 7.43 -6.78 -25.15
C LYS A 7 7.08 -5.72 -24.10
N MET A 8 7.03 -6.13 -22.85
CA MET A 8 6.91 -5.20 -21.72
C MET A 8 8.14 -5.33 -20.82
N LEU A 9 8.77 -4.21 -20.51
CA LEU A 9 9.71 -4.08 -19.39
C LEU A 9 8.94 -3.56 -18.18
N TYR A 10 8.76 -4.40 -17.17
CA TYR A 10 8.17 -4.04 -15.88
C TYR A 10 9.27 -3.75 -14.87
N VAL A 11 9.16 -2.67 -14.11
CA VAL A 11 10.10 -2.29 -13.04
C VAL A 11 9.33 -2.06 -11.75
N GLY A 12 9.66 -2.80 -10.70
CA GLY A 12 8.99 -2.68 -9.40
C GLY A 12 9.40 -3.80 -8.44
N ASP A 13 8.90 -3.75 -7.23
CA ASP A 13 9.09 -4.84 -6.27
C ASP A 13 8.50 -6.13 -6.82
N PHE A 14 9.33 -7.16 -7.03
CA PHE A 14 8.89 -8.45 -7.56
C PHE A 14 10.01 -9.50 -7.49
N PRO A 15 9.74 -10.75 -7.11
CA PRO A 15 8.61 -11.27 -6.32
C PRO A 15 8.95 -11.13 -4.83
N VAL A 16 8.34 -10.19 -4.15
CA VAL A 16 8.62 -9.89 -2.73
C VAL A 16 7.35 -9.49 -1.98
N PRO A 17 7.21 -9.79 -0.67
CA PRO A 17 5.99 -9.56 0.09
C PRO A 17 5.86 -8.12 0.61
N THR A 18 6.11 -7.13 -0.25
CA THR A 18 5.90 -5.70 0.06
C THR A 18 4.56 -5.24 -0.50
N GLY A 19 4.09 -4.05 -0.11
CA GLY A 19 2.88 -3.47 -0.70
C GLY A 19 2.99 -3.32 -2.22
N PHE A 20 4.13 -2.82 -2.74
CA PHE A 20 4.39 -2.77 -4.17
C PHE A 20 4.51 -4.17 -4.78
N GLY A 21 5.05 -5.16 -4.05
CA GLY A 21 5.14 -6.54 -4.50
C GLY A 21 3.77 -7.18 -4.71
N VAL A 22 2.81 -6.93 -3.81
CA VAL A 22 1.41 -7.39 -3.97
C VAL A 22 0.78 -6.78 -5.24
N VAL A 23 0.98 -5.49 -5.49
CA VAL A 23 0.48 -4.82 -6.70
C VAL A 23 1.15 -5.40 -7.94
N SER A 24 2.47 -5.54 -7.93
CA SER A 24 3.25 -6.11 -9.05
C SER A 24 2.81 -7.51 -9.39
N LYS A 25 2.69 -8.40 -8.40
CA LYS A 25 2.21 -9.78 -8.58
C LYS A 25 0.87 -9.81 -9.32
N ASN A 26 -0.09 -9.02 -8.85
CA ASN A 26 -1.41 -8.97 -9.46
C ASN A 26 -1.37 -8.42 -10.89
N LEU A 27 -0.67 -7.31 -11.13
CA LEU A 27 -0.57 -6.73 -12.49
C LEU A 27 0.19 -7.64 -13.45
N VAL A 28 1.35 -8.18 -13.06
CA VAL A 28 2.15 -9.11 -13.86
C VAL A 28 1.35 -10.36 -14.24
N SER A 29 0.55 -10.91 -13.32
CA SER A 29 -0.31 -12.08 -13.59
C SER A 29 -1.31 -11.85 -14.74
N HIS A 30 -1.70 -10.60 -14.96
CA HIS A 30 -2.59 -10.20 -16.04
C HIS A 30 -1.81 -9.79 -17.30
N PHE A 31 -0.76 -8.98 -17.16
CA PHE A 31 0.02 -8.49 -18.30
C PHE A 31 0.74 -9.60 -19.06
N LYS A 32 1.22 -10.66 -18.39
CA LYS A 32 1.87 -11.81 -19.02
C LYS A 32 1.00 -12.59 -20.03
N LYS A 33 -0.31 -12.35 -20.00
CA LYS A 33 -1.25 -12.93 -20.99
C LYS A 33 -1.21 -12.18 -22.34
N HIS A 34 -0.61 -11.00 -22.37
CA HIS A 34 -0.65 -10.08 -23.51
C HIS A 34 0.76 -9.66 -23.99
N TYR A 35 1.76 -9.74 -23.13
CA TYR A 35 3.12 -9.29 -23.39
C TYR A 35 4.16 -10.38 -23.11
N ASP A 36 5.26 -10.35 -23.87
CA ASP A 36 6.52 -11.02 -23.49
C ASP A 36 7.15 -10.18 -22.35
N MET A 37 7.07 -10.71 -21.12
CA MET A 37 7.42 -9.97 -19.91
C MET A 37 8.92 -10.06 -19.61
N HIS A 38 9.53 -8.88 -19.43
CA HIS A 38 10.84 -8.69 -18.83
C HIS A 38 10.65 -7.88 -17.55
N ILE A 39 11.19 -8.32 -16.41
CA ILE A 39 10.92 -7.71 -15.12
C ILE A 39 12.22 -7.35 -14.41
N ILE A 40 12.42 -6.10 -14.04
CA ILE A 40 13.46 -5.71 -13.08
C ILE A 40 12.82 -5.80 -11.69
N GLY A 41 13.21 -6.82 -10.93
CA GLY A 41 12.70 -7.10 -9.59
C GLY A 41 13.46 -6.30 -8.53
N ILE A 42 12.86 -5.22 -8.04
CA ILE A 42 13.36 -4.45 -6.89
C ILE A 42 13.18 -5.30 -5.63
N ASN A 43 14.13 -5.20 -4.68
CA ASN A 43 14.20 -6.02 -3.47
C ASN A 43 14.35 -7.54 -3.73
N TYR A 44 14.57 -7.96 -4.96
CA TYR A 44 14.82 -9.34 -5.36
C TYR A 44 16.32 -9.56 -5.56
N TYR A 45 16.83 -10.67 -5.01
CA TYR A 45 18.27 -10.98 -5.00
C TYR A 45 18.65 -12.16 -5.90
N GLY A 46 17.69 -12.75 -6.62
CA GLY A 46 17.92 -13.84 -7.55
C GLY A 46 17.60 -15.24 -6.99
N ASP A 47 17.02 -15.33 -5.79
CA ASP A 47 16.56 -16.58 -5.22
C ASP A 47 15.38 -17.15 -6.02
N TYR A 48 15.24 -18.48 -6.02
CA TYR A 48 14.11 -19.11 -6.69
C TYR A 48 12.80 -18.77 -5.97
N ASP A 49 11.81 -18.37 -6.76
CA ASP A 49 10.44 -18.17 -6.31
C ASP A 49 9.49 -18.73 -7.39
N PRO A 50 8.44 -19.50 -7.02
CA PRO A 50 7.47 -20.03 -7.99
C PRO A 50 6.78 -18.94 -8.84
N GLU A 51 6.69 -17.71 -8.35
CA GLU A 51 6.05 -16.60 -9.07
C GLU A 51 6.85 -16.15 -10.31
N ILE A 52 8.17 -16.46 -10.38
CA ILE A 52 9.01 -16.13 -11.53
C ILE A 52 8.97 -17.19 -12.63
N GLU A 53 8.33 -18.33 -12.43
CA GLU A 53 8.30 -19.40 -13.42
C GLU A 53 7.71 -18.93 -14.76
N GLY A 54 8.49 -19.12 -15.83
CA GLY A 54 8.14 -18.67 -17.17
C GLY A 54 8.29 -17.16 -17.42
N LEU A 55 8.88 -16.41 -16.49
CA LEU A 55 9.18 -14.99 -16.61
C LEU A 55 10.67 -14.72 -16.72
N LYS A 56 11.05 -13.63 -17.41
CA LYS A 56 12.43 -13.14 -17.48
C LYS A 56 12.61 -12.07 -16.39
N VAL A 57 13.11 -12.49 -15.22
CA VAL A 57 13.29 -11.61 -14.07
C VAL A 57 14.77 -11.31 -13.85
N TYR A 58 15.10 -10.03 -13.78
CA TYR A 58 16.43 -9.49 -13.53
C TYR A 58 16.46 -8.90 -12.11
N PRO A 59 17.29 -9.43 -11.19
CA PRO A 59 17.45 -8.82 -9.87
C PRO A 59 17.94 -7.38 -10.00
N ALA A 60 17.27 -6.42 -9.37
CA ALA A 60 17.68 -5.03 -9.39
C ALA A 60 19.02 -4.86 -8.66
N SER A 61 19.12 -5.36 -7.44
CA SER A 61 20.32 -5.28 -6.62
C SER A 61 21.33 -6.35 -7.03
N ALA A 62 22.40 -5.94 -7.66
CA ALA A 62 23.53 -6.82 -8.03
C ALA A 62 24.77 -6.61 -7.14
N GLY A 63 24.60 -6.11 -5.92
CA GLY A 63 25.71 -5.92 -4.97
C GLY A 63 26.53 -4.63 -5.14
N ASN A 64 26.11 -3.72 -6.00
CA ASN A 64 26.78 -2.44 -6.28
C ASN A 64 26.19 -1.23 -5.54
N GLY A 65 25.26 -1.44 -4.60
CA GLY A 65 24.56 -0.36 -3.87
C GLY A 65 23.38 0.27 -4.61
N ASP A 66 23.13 -0.08 -5.87
CA ASP A 66 21.96 0.34 -6.65
C ASP A 66 20.74 -0.53 -6.28
N VAL A 67 20.11 -0.19 -5.17
CA VAL A 67 19.00 -0.96 -4.61
C VAL A 67 17.79 -0.98 -5.54
N PHE A 68 17.58 0.11 -6.29
CA PHE A 68 16.45 0.25 -7.22
C PHE A 68 16.78 -0.23 -8.65
N GLY A 69 18.05 -0.52 -8.95
CA GLY A 69 18.46 -1.01 -10.27
C GLY A 69 18.38 0.05 -11.37
N VAL A 70 18.62 1.33 -11.06
CA VAL A 70 18.54 2.44 -12.03
C VAL A 70 19.59 2.32 -13.14
N ASP A 71 20.83 1.93 -12.79
CA ASP A 71 21.88 1.70 -13.77
C ASP A 71 21.60 0.44 -14.62
N LYS A 72 21.13 -0.64 -13.97
CA LYS A 72 20.74 -1.88 -14.65
C LYS A 72 19.53 -1.64 -15.57
N PHE A 73 18.60 -0.78 -15.17
CA PHE A 73 17.44 -0.39 -15.97
C PHE A 73 17.84 0.10 -17.35
N PHE A 74 18.80 1.03 -17.43
CA PHE A 74 19.27 1.56 -18.71
C PHE A 74 19.86 0.47 -19.62
N GLN A 75 20.68 -0.42 -19.09
CA GLN A 75 21.28 -1.53 -19.82
C GLN A 75 20.20 -2.49 -20.36
N ILE A 76 19.23 -2.88 -19.53
CA ILE A 76 18.16 -3.79 -19.92
C ILE A 76 17.22 -3.13 -20.92
N LEU A 77 16.91 -1.85 -20.75
CA LEU A 77 16.10 -1.06 -21.69
C LEU A 77 16.72 -1.07 -23.10
N GLN A 78 18.02 -0.84 -23.20
CA GLN A 78 18.77 -0.90 -24.46
C GLN A 78 18.76 -2.30 -25.10
N GLN A 79 18.89 -3.34 -24.29
CA GLN A 79 18.93 -4.73 -24.76
C GLN A 79 17.56 -5.25 -25.19
N VAL A 80 16.52 -4.98 -24.41
CA VAL A 80 15.15 -5.53 -24.61
C VAL A 80 14.41 -4.78 -25.70
N ARG A 81 14.58 -3.44 -25.78
CA ARG A 81 13.82 -2.56 -26.67
C ARG A 81 12.31 -2.84 -26.56
N PRO A 82 11.71 -2.60 -25.36
CA PRO A 82 10.30 -2.94 -25.13
C PRO A 82 9.35 -2.01 -25.89
N ASP A 83 8.14 -2.50 -26.19
CA ASP A 83 7.04 -1.68 -26.71
C ASP A 83 6.44 -0.82 -25.58
N VAL A 84 6.37 -1.38 -24.36
CA VAL A 84 5.92 -0.69 -23.14
C VAL A 84 6.95 -0.87 -22.03
N CYS A 85 7.35 0.22 -21.38
CA CYS A 85 8.14 0.23 -20.17
C CYS A 85 7.26 0.75 -19.02
N PHE A 86 6.88 -0.13 -18.10
CA PHE A 86 6.00 0.17 -16.98
C PHE A 86 6.78 0.18 -15.67
N ILE A 87 6.74 1.30 -14.95
CA ILE A 87 7.47 1.50 -13.70
C ILE A 87 6.47 1.74 -12.58
N LEU A 88 6.50 0.89 -11.53
CA LEU A 88 5.76 1.05 -10.30
C LEU A 88 6.73 1.44 -9.18
N ASN A 89 6.73 2.69 -8.79
CA ASN A 89 7.55 3.17 -7.68
C ASN A 89 7.08 4.55 -7.18
N ASP A 90 7.65 4.99 -6.06
CA ASP A 90 7.48 6.35 -5.53
C ASP A 90 7.99 7.42 -6.53
N VAL A 91 7.39 8.60 -6.48
CA VAL A 91 7.69 9.68 -7.44
C VAL A 91 9.16 10.11 -7.44
N TRP A 92 9.82 10.10 -6.27
CA TRP A 92 11.26 10.45 -6.17
C TRP A 92 12.19 9.38 -6.77
N ILE A 93 11.79 8.12 -6.80
CA ILE A 93 12.50 7.07 -7.54
C ILE A 93 12.12 7.14 -9.02
N GLY A 94 10.85 7.44 -9.32
CA GLY A 94 10.39 7.69 -10.69
C GLY A 94 11.21 8.78 -11.39
N MET A 95 11.66 9.80 -10.67
CA MET A 95 12.56 10.86 -11.16
C MET A 95 13.91 10.29 -11.61
N GLU A 96 14.51 9.38 -10.85
CA GLU A 96 15.80 8.76 -11.20
C GLU A 96 15.71 7.95 -12.52
N TYR A 97 14.65 7.16 -12.68
CA TYR A 97 14.38 6.50 -13.96
C TYR A 97 14.07 7.50 -15.07
N GLY A 98 13.39 8.63 -14.75
CA GLY A 98 13.08 9.69 -15.69
C GLY A 98 14.33 10.27 -16.36
N ALA A 99 15.43 10.46 -15.61
CA ALA A 99 16.71 10.87 -16.16
C ALA A 99 17.24 9.86 -17.20
N LYS A 100 17.15 8.55 -16.90
CA LYS A 100 17.58 7.49 -17.83
C LYS A 100 16.65 7.36 -19.04
N ILE A 101 15.36 7.60 -18.89
CA ILE A 101 14.39 7.64 -20.00
C ILE A 101 14.72 8.80 -20.94
N LYS A 102 15.05 9.97 -20.41
CA LYS A 102 15.46 11.12 -21.23
C LYS A 102 16.72 10.83 -22.03
N GLU A 103 17.73 10.22 -21.41
CA GLU A 103 18.95 9.75 -22.06
C GLU A 103 18.62 8.77 -23.18
N PHE A 104 17.83 7.72 -22.89
CA PHE A 104 17.42 6.72 -23.88
C PHE A 104 16.68 7.33 -25.08
N LYS A 105 15.74 8.24 -24.86
CA LYS A 105 14.99 8.91 -25.94
C LYS A 105 15.90 9.77 -26.81
N THR A 106 16.93 10.39 -26.21
CA THR A 106 17.93 11.18 -26.94
C THR A 106 18.79 10.30 -27.82
N ASP A 107 19.26 9.16 -27.30
CA ASP A 107 20.14 8.24 -28.04
C ASP A 107 19.40 7.38 -29.07
N ASN A 108 18.09 7.25 -28.94
CA ASN A 108 17.24 6.38 -29.77
C ASN A 108 15.96 7.11 -30.21
N PRO A 109 16.06 8.17 -31.01
CA PRO A 109 14.89 9.00 -31.41
C PRO A 109 13.84 8.23 -32.23
N GLU A 110 14.23 7.09 -32.84
CA GLU A 110 13.32 6.22 -33.60
C GLU A 110 12.58 5.20 -32.71
N ALA A 111 12.98 5.04 -31.45
CA ALA A 111 12.37 4.08 -30.56
C ALA A 111 10.92 4.48 -30.22
N LYS A 112 10.01 3.50 -30.32
CA LYS A 112 8.57 3.68 -30.06
C LYS A 112 8.16 3.13 -28.69
N THR A 113 9.10 3.05 -27.75
CA THR A 113 8.81 2.60 -26.40
C THR A 113 7.91 3.61 -25.68
N MET A 114 6.76 3.17 -25.19
CA MET A 114 5.91 3.95 -24.30
C MET A 114 6.39 3.80 -22.86
N PHE A 115 6.74 4.90 -22.21
CA PHE A 115 7.16 4.95 -20.82
C PHE A 115 6.01 5.33 -19.90
N VAL A 116 5.68 4.45 -18.98
CA VAL A 116 4.55 4.59 -18.04
C VAL A 116 5.07 4.60 -16.60
N LEU A 117 4.72 5.62 -15.85
CA LEU A 117 4.93 5.68 -14.40
C LEU A 117 3.59 5.46 -13.69
N TYR A 118 3.55 4.48 -12.79
CA TYR A 118 2.44 4.27 -11.86
C TYR A 118 2.94 4.53 -10.45
N THR A 119 2.51 5.63 -9.83
CA THR A 119 3.13 6.17 -8.61
C THR A 119 2.11 6.50 -7.53
N PRO A 120 2.38 6.13 -6.26
CA PRO A 120 1.62 6.64 -5.13
C PRO A 120 1.95 8.12 -4.89
N ILE A 121 0.93 8.87 -4.51
CA ILE A 121 1.08 10.18 -3.88
C ILE A 121 0.30 10.11 -2.58
N ASP A 122 1.01 10.15 -1.48
CA ASP A 122 0.43 9.93 -0.15
C ASP A 122 0.36 11.21 0.70
N ALA A 123 1.03 12.29 0.27
CA ALA A 123 1.19 13.51 1.03
C ALA A 123 1.01 14.77 0.14
N GLU A 124 0.84 15.90 0.78
CA GLU A 124 0.77 17.21 0.15
C GLU A 124 2.17 17.80 -0.05
N ASN A 125 2.24 18.91 -0.84
CA ASN A 125 3.48 19.67 -1.09
C ASN A 125 4.55 18.85 -1.83
N ILE A 126 4.19 18.26 -2.95
CA ILE A 126 5.15 17.56 -3.82
C ILE A 126 6.13 18.55 -4.41
N LYS A 127 7.43 18.31 -4.24
CA LYS A 127 8.49 19.21 -4.72
C LYS A 127 8.47 19.32 -6.24
N PRO A 128 8.62 20.55 -6.81
CA PRO A 128 8.70 20.75 -8.25
C PRO A 128 9.76 19.91 -8.95
N MET A 129 10.91 19.65 -8.30
CA MET A 129 11.96 18.82 -8.87
C MET A 129 11.51 17.37 -9.15
N PHE A 130 10.63 16.79 -8.33
CA PHE A 130 10.10 15.46 -8.58
C PHE A 130 9.18 15.47 -9.80
N VAL A 131 8.35 16.51 -9.90
CA VAL A 131 7.42 16.69 -11.02
C VAL A 131 8.18 16.93 -12.33
N GLU A 132 9.24 17.73 -12.30
CA GLU A 132 10.12 17.95 -13.45
C GLU A 132 10.82 16.63 -13.86
N GLY A 133 11.32 15.87 -12.87
CA GLY A 133 12.03 14.60 -13.11
C GLY A 133 11.16 13.51 -13.73
N ILE A 134 9.83 13.54 -13.54
CA ILE A 134 8.93 12.60 -14.18
C ILE A 134 8.35 13.08 -15.50
N SER A 135 8.71 14.27 -15.98
CA SER A 135 8.25 14.79 -17.26
C SER A 135 8.66 13.97 -18.51
N PRO A 136 9.74 13.15 -18.49
CA PRO A 136 10.07 12.30 -19.63
C PRO A 136 9.13 11.10 -19.87
N TYR A 137 8.23 10.78 -18.93
CA TYR A 137 7.25 9.72 -19.11
C TYR A 137 6.15 10.13 -20.10
N ASP A 138 5.69 9.17 -20.91
CA ASP A 138 4.59 9.37 -21.85
C ASP A 138 3.22 9.29 -21.15
N LYS A 139 3.16 8.51 -20.06
CA LYS A 139 1.98 8.37 -19.20
C LYS A 139 2.38 8.42 -17.73
N VAL A 140 1.73 9.30 -16.99
CA VAL A 140 1.81 9.33 -15.52
C VAL A 140 0.45 8.92 -14.97
N ILE A 141 0.44 7.91 -14.12
CA ILE A 141 -0.76 7.32 -13.54
C ILE A 141 -0.59 7.32 -12.03
N THR A 142 -1.61 7.78 -11.32
CA THR A 142 -1.65 7.73 -9.86
C THR A 142 -2.86 6.94 -9.38
N TYR A 143 -2.93 6.64 -8.09
CA TYR A 143 -3.94 5.75 -7.53
C TYR A 143 -5.29 6.44 -7.30
N THR A 144 -5.25 7.78 -7.08
CA THR A 144 -6.39 8.56 -6.61
C THR A 144 -6.39 9.97 -7.24
N ASN A 145 -7.54 10.65 -7.21
CA ASN A 145 -7.63 12.05 -7.61
C ASN A 145 -6.87 12.97 -6.63
N PHE A 146 -6.77 12.59 -5.35
CA PHE A 146 -5.87 13.27 -4.41
C PHE A 146 -4.46 13.32 -4.97
N GLY A 147 -3.90 12.17 -5.37
CA GLY A 147 -2.55 12.11 -5.93
C GLY A 147 -2.41 12.91 -7.23
N LYS A 148 -3.41 12.86 -8.11
CA LYS A 148 -3.46 13.70 -9.31
C LYS A 148 -3.40 15.18 -8.96
N THR A 149 -4.24 15.63 -8.04
CA THR A 149 -4.28 17.03 -7.59
C THR A 149 -2.92 17.48 -7.02
N GLN A 150 -2.27 16.64 -6.22
CA GLN A 150 -0.97 16.99 -5.63
C GLN A 150 0.14 17.10 -6.69
N LEU A 151 0.15 16.25 -7.71
CA LEU A 151 1.09 16.39 -8.84
C LEU A 151 0.83 17.66 -9.66
N GLU A 152 -0.44 18.00 -9.91
CA GLU A 152 -0.84 19.23 -10.60
C GLU A 152 -0.42 20.47 -9.81
N LEU A 153 -0.64 20.48 -8.49
CA LEU A 153 -0.19 21.54 -7.58
C LEU A 153 1.34 21.63 -7.51
N GLY A 154 2.05 20.52 -7.61
CA GLY A 154 3.51 20.46 -7.74
C GLY A 154 4.04 20.99 -9.06
N GLY A 155 3.15 21.28 -10.02
CA GLY A 155 3.48 21.91 -11.32
C GLY A 155 3.50 20.96 -12.50
N TYR A 156 3.07 19.69 -12.37
CA TYR A 156 2.97 18.76 -13.51
C TYR A 156 1.96 19.26 -14.55
N LYS A 157 2.38 19.33 -15.82
CA LYS A 157 1.57 19.87 -16.92
C LYS A 157 1.05 18.81 -17.88
N GLY A 158 1.55 17.58 -17.76
CA GLY A 158 1.10 16.45 -18.60
C GLY A 158 -0.27 15.91 -18.14
N LYS A 159 -0.84 15.04 -18.96
CA LYS A 159 -2.05 14.31 -18.58
C LYS A 159 -1.72 13.30 -17.48
N ILE A 160 -2.56 13.25 -16.44
CA ILE A 160 -2.48 12.26 -15.37
C ILE A 160 -3.73 11.39 -15.43
N ASP A 161 -3.54 10.10 -15.61
CA ASP A 161 -4.60 9.12 -15.49
C ASP A 161 -4.72 8.63 -14.03
N VAL A 162 -5.92 8.21 -13.61
CA VAL A 162 -6.16 7.68 -12.27
C VAL A 162 -6.61 6.24 -12.37
N VAL A 163 -5.84 5.33 -11.80
CA VAL A 163 -6.14 3.90 -11.73
C VAL A 163 -5.94 3.42 -10.30
N PRO A 164 -6.99 3.02 -9.57
CA PRO A 164 -6.88 2.57 -8.18
C PRO A 164 -6.16 1.22 -8.08
N HIS A 165 -5.81 0.82 -6.86
CA HIS A 165 -5.43 -0.57 -6.60
C HIS A 165 -6.66 -1.47 -6.49
N GLY A 166 -6.43 -2.76 -6.72
CA GLY A 166 -7.41 -3.80 -6.49
C GLY A 166 -7.23 -4.49 -5.14
N VAL A 167 -8.16 -5.38 -4.87
CA VAL A 167 -8.10 -6.35 -3.78
C VAL A 167 -8.55 -7.72 -4.32
N ASP A 168 -7.90 -8.79 -3.87
CA ASP A 168 -8.33 -10.15 -4.22
C ASP A 168 -9.43 -10.61 -3.26
N THR A 169 -10.69 -10.41 -3.66
CA THR A 169 -11.86 -10.83 -2.88
C THR A 169 -12.12 -12.34 -2.89
N SER A 170 -11.36 -13.11 -3.65
CA SER A 170 -11.39 -14.57 -3.54
C SER A 170 -10.63 -15.07 -2.31
N VAL A 171 -9.62 -14.33 -1.89
CA VAL A 171 -8.81 -14.54 -0.70
C VAL A 171 -9.34 -13.74 0.48
N PHE A 172 -9.40 -12.41 0.35
CA PHE A 172 -9.86 -11.50 1.41
C PHE A 172 -11.39 -11.43 1.42
N LYS A 173 -11.99 -12.25 2.29
CA LYS A 173 -13.44 -12.41 2.43
C LYS A 173 -13.84 -12.73 3.86
N PRO A 174 -15.10 -12.51 4.24
CA PRO A 174 -15.59 -12.84 5.56
C PRO A 174 -15.41 -14.31 5.91
N MET A 175 -14.99 -14.59 7.15
CA MET A 175 -14.89 -15.91 7.77
C MET A 175 -15.62 -15.90 9.11
N ASP A 176 -15.89 -17.10 9.67
CA ASP A 176 -16.42 -17.19 11.03
C ASP A 176 -15.35 -16.74 12.03
N LYS A 177 -15.62 -15.61 12.70
CA LYS A 177 -14.69 -14.96 13.62
C LYS A 177 -14.31 -15.88 14.80
N LYS A 178 -15.25 -16.66 15.31
CA LYS A 178 -15.01 -17.56 16.47
C LYS A 178 -14.06 -18.68 16.08
N GLU A 179 -14.26 -19.26 14.92
CA GLU A 179 -13.39 -20.32 14.41
C GLU A 179 -11.99 -19.80 14.07
N VAL A 180 -11.90 -18.61 13.47
CA VAL A 180 -10.62 -17.94 13.20
C VAL A 180 -9.86 -17.68 14.52
N ARG A 181 -10.52 -17.13 15.53
CA ARG A 181 -9.89 -16.85 16.83
C ARG A 181 -9.40 -18.12 17.53
N LYS A 182 -10.18 -19.19 17.52
CA LYS A 182 -9.74 -20.49 18.03
C LYS A 182 -8.47 -20.98 17.32
N ALA A 183 -8.47 -20.93 15.98
CA ALA A 183 -7.33 -21.37 15.18
C ALA A 183 -6.07 -20.51 15.41
N MET A 184 -6.24 -19.25 15.76
CA MET A 184 -5.15 -18.30 16.05
C MET A 184 -4.79 -18.22 17.55
N ASN A 185 -5.44 -19.01 18.41
CA ASN A 185 -5.28 -18.97 19.87
C ASN A 185 -5.54 -17.56 20.46
N ILE A 186 -6.57 -16.88 19.95
CA ILE A 186 -7.07 -15.59 20.44
C ILE A 186 -8.35 -15.87 21.25
N GLY A 187 -8.58 -15.11 22.32
CA GLY A 187 -9.80 -15.22 23.12
C GLY A 187 -11.05 -15.00 22.28
N VAL A 188 -12.01 -15.96 22.33
CA VAL A 188 -13.22 -15.93 21.49
C VAL A 188 -14.06 -14.69 21.81
N ASP A 189 -14.07 -14.28 23.07
CA ASP A 189 -14.84 -13.13 23.57
C ASP A 189 -14.00 -11.84 23.69
N ASP A 190 -12.77 -11.85 23.18
CA ASP A 190 -11.94 -10.65 23.13
C ASP A 190 -12.56 -9.61 22.18
N TYR A 191 -12.36 -8.33 22.50
CA TYR A 191 -12.59 -7.24 21.56
C TYR A 191 -11.24 -6.79 20.98
N ILE A 192 -11.07 -6.97 19.68
CA ILE A 192 -9.77 -6.79 19.00
C ILE A 192 -9.76 -5.53 18.14
N VAL A 193 -8.87 -4.59 18.49
CA VAL A 193 -8.51 -3.43 17.66
C VAL A 193 -7.24 -3.78 16.88
N LEU A 194 -7.36 -3.96 15.56
CA LEU A 194 -6.29 -4.41 14.68
C LEU A 194 -5.58 -3.24 13.99
N ASN A 195 -4.27 -3.27 13.97
CA ASN A 195 -3.45 -2.47 13.07
C ASN A 195 -2.54 -3.41 12.25
N VAL A 196 -2.55 -3.21 10.93
CA VAL A 196 -1.65 -3.90 9.99
C VAL A 196 -0.85 -2.83 9.25
N SER A 197 0.41 -2.72 9.58
CA SER A 197 1.29 -1.76 8.91
C SER A 197 2.76 -2.08 9.13
N ARG A 198 3.61 -1.65 8.21
CA ARG A 198 5.04 -1.62 8.44
C ARG A 198 5.37 -0.60 9.54
N ASN A 199 6.29 -0.93 10.44
CA ASN A 199 6.75 -0.02 11.49
C ASN A 199 7.65 1.08 10.90
N GLN A 200 7.02 2.13 10.42
CA GLN A 200 7.63 3.31 9.80
C GLN A 200 7.10 4.59 10.44
N PRO A 201 7.90 5.69 10.49
CA PRO A 201 7.50 6.96 11.11
C PRO A 201 6.15 7.51 10.60
N ARG A 202 5.86 7.35 9.30
CA ARG A 202 4.61 7.78 8.69
C ARG A 202 3.37 7.07 9.24
N LYS A 203 3.51 5.83 9.68
CA LYS A 203 2.39 5.03 10.20
C LYS A 203 1.95 5.42 11.60
N LYS A 204 2.77 6.23 12.32
CA LYS A 204 2.46 6.76 13.65
C LYS A 204 1.98 5.69 14.63
N LEU A 205 2.73 4.59 14.71
CA LEU A 205 2.42 3.50 15.64
C LEU A 205 2.54 3.93 17.10
N ASP A 206 3.37 4.92 17.39
CA ASP A 206 3.40 5.61 18.69
C ASP A 206 2.02 6.12 19.08
N LEU A 207 1.30 6.77 18.16
CA LEU A 207 -0.06 7.25 18.39
C LEU A 207 -1.09 6.12 18.44
N PHE A 208 -0.94 5.06 17.65
CA PHE A 208 -1.85 3.91 17.71
C PHE A 208 -1.91 3.31 19.12
N PHE A 209 -0.75 2.99 19.69
CA PHE A 209 -0.67 2.43 21.06
C PHE A 209 -1.04 3.44 22.13
N PHE A 210 -0.67 4.71 21.95
CA PHE A 210 -1.05 5.78 22.87
C PHE A 210 -2.56 5.98 22.93
N ILE A 211 -3.24 6.10 21.78
CA ILE A 211 -4.68 6.26 21.68
C ILE A 211 -5.40 5.05 22.29
N PHE A 212 -4.92 3.82 22.01
CA PHE A 212 -5.48 2.62 22.60
C PHE A 212 -5.33 2.63 24.13
N SER A 213 -4.16 3.01 24.66
CA SER A 213 -3.91 3.14 26.11
C SER A 213 -4.84 4.17 26.76
N GLU A 214 -4.97 5.35 26.14
CA GLU A 214 -5.87 6.40 26.60
C GLU A 214 -7.34 5.95 26.62
N TRP A 215 -7.76 5.26 25.57
CA TRP A 215 -9.11 4.72 25.51
C TRP A 215 -9.38 3.71 26.63
N VAL A 216 -8.47 2.76 26.84
CA VAL A 216 -8.57 1.77 27.93
C VAL A 216 -8.67 2.44 29.30
N LYS A 217 -7.82 3.45 29.56
CA LYS A 217 -7.80 4.19 30.83
C LYS A 217 -9.04 5.04 31.05
N ARG A 218 -9.45 5.83 30.06
CA ARG A 218 -10.57 6.77 30.18
C ARG A 218 -11.90 6.07 30.41
N TYR A 219 -12.09 4.88 29.85
CA TYR A 219 -13.34 4.13 29.96
C TYR A 219 -13.26 2.92 30.88
N ASN A 220 -12.14 2.72 31.57
CA ASN A 220 -11.88 1.60 32.47
C ASN A 220 -12.27 0.25 31.84
N LEU A 221 -11.74 -0.02 30.64
CA LEU A 221 -12.15 -1.16 29.84
C LEU A 221 -11.62 -2.49 30.39
N PRO A 222 -12.38 -3.59 30.26
CA PRO A 222 -12.01 -4.91 30.77
C PRO A 222 -10.76 -5.47 30.06
N PRO A 223 -10.07 -6.47 30.65
CA PRO A 223 -8.82 -7.01 30.13
C PRO A 223 -8.95 -7.70 28.77
N ASN A 224 -10.13 -8.15 28.39
CA ASN A 224 -10.41 -8.75 27.09
C ASN A 224 -10.55 -7.73 25.93
N VAL A 225 -10.42 -6.42 26.20
CA VAL A 225 -10.21 -5.41 25.14
C VAL A 225 -8.73 -5.36 24.85
N ARG A 226 -8.35 -5.76 23.62
CA ARG A 226 -6.95 -5.96 23.23
C ARG A 226 -6.61 -5.24 21.94
N CYS A 227 -5.37 -4.83 21.78
CA CYS A 227 -4.83 -4.37 20.50
C CYS A 227 -4.03 -5.49 19.83
N TYR A 228 -4.26 -5.67 18.53
CA TYR A 228 -3.52 -6.61 17.72
C TYR A 228 -2.67 -5.84 16.72
N TYR A 229 -1.38 -6.03 16.79
CA TYR A 229 -0.45 -5.47 15.83
C TYR A 229 0.13 -6.55 14.92
N HIS A 230 0.00 -6.35 13.60
CA HIS A 230 0.66 -7.16 12.58
C HIS A 230 1.69 -6.32 11.83
N GLY A 231 2.94 -6.66 12.00
CA GLY A 231 4.12 -6.03 11.38
C GLY A 231 5.38 -6.39 12.15
N ALA A 232 6.53 -5.94 11.67
CA ALA A 232 7.80 -6.09 12.36
C ALA A 232 7.82 -5.25 13.65
N LEU A 233 8.20 -5.86 14.77
CA LEU A 233 8.32 -5.14 16.05
C LEU A 233 9.44 -4.09 16.04
N ARG A 234 10.49 -4.34 15.25
CA ARG A 234 11.61 -3.43 15.00
C ARG A 234 11.81 -3.25 13.51
N ASP A 235 11.82 -2.00 13.07
CA ASP A 235 12.09 -1.56 11.70
C ASP A 235 12.65 -0.13 11.81
N VAL A 236 12.38 0.74 10.86
CA VAL A 236 12.81 2.14 10.85
C VAL A 236 11.95 3.08 11.73
N GLY A 237 10.89 2.56 12.36
CA GLY A 237 10.02 3.29 13.28
C GLY A 237 10.44 3.18 14.75
N ILE A 238 9.48 2.88 15.62
CA ILE A 238 9.68 2.80 17.08
C ILE A 238 10.04 1.38 17.55
N ASP A 239 10.65 1.25 18.73
CA ASP A 239 10.66 -0.03 19.45
C ASP A 239 9.28 -0.23 20.12
N ILE A 240 8.48 -1.10 19.50
CA ILE A 240 7.08 -1.31 19.91
C ILE A 240 7.00 -1.89 21.32
N MET A 241 7.86 -2.84 21.68
CA MET A 241 7.78 -3.49 22.98
C MET A 241 8.11 -2.52 24.11
N GLN A 242 9.15 -1.69 23.95
CA GLN A 242 9.50 -0.65 24.91
C GLN A 242 8.36 0.36 25.08
N TRP A 243 7.72 0.76 23.97
CA TRP A 243 6.64 1.75 24.00
C TRP A 243 5.37 1.21 24.66
N VAL A 244 4.98 -0.03 24.36
CA VAL A 244 3.83 -0.72 24.95
C VAL A 244 4.02 -0.94 26.45
N GLU A 245 5.25 -1.28 26.90
CA GLU A 245 5.61 -1.40 28.31
C GLU A 245 5.49 -0.03 29.03
N TYR A 246 6.03 1.03 28.44
CA TYR A 246 5.91 2.40 28.97
C TYR A 246 4.43 2.82 29.14
N LEU A 247 3.56 2.44 28.22
CA LEU A 247 2.13 2.73 28.27
C LEU A 247 1.35 1.83 29.24
N GLY A 248 1.95 0.75 29.74
CA GLY A 248 1.31 -0.22 30.65
C GLY A 248 0.20 -1.05 29.99
N ILE A 249 0.35 -1.39 28.71
CA ILE A 249 -0.64 -2.17 27.95
C ILE A 249 -0.07 -3.47 27.38
N GLN A 250 1.07 -3.93 27.85
CA GLN A 250 1.75 -5.14 27.36
C GLN A 250 0.86 -6.40 27.45
N ASP A 251 0.05 -6.52 28.50
CA ASP A 251 -0.86 -7.66 28.69
C ASP A 251 -2.07 -7.63 27.74
N ARG A 252 -2.28 -6.52 27.05
CA ARG A 252 -3.34 -6.32 26.06
C ARG A 252 -2.85 -6.44 24.63
N LEU A 253 -1.53 -6.58 24.40
CA LEU A 253 -0.96 -6.69 23.08
C LEU A 253 -1.07 -8.14 22.56
N VAL A 254 -1.59 -8.27 21.33
CA VAL A 254 -1.52 -9.47 20.51
C VAL A 254 -0.60 -9.17 19.33
N ILE A 255 0.30 -10.09 19.00
CA ILE A 255 1.18 -10.00 17.84
C ILE A 255 1.09 -11.28 17.01
N SER A 256 1.18 -11.16 15.68
CA SER A 256 1.11 -12.33 14.79
C SER A 256 2.30 -13.27 14.95
N ASN A 257 3.48 -12.70 14.90
CA ASN A 257 4.75 -13.42 15.03
C ASN A 257 5.84 -12.40 15.43
N PRO A 258 6.55 -12.63 16.55
CA PRO A 258 7.60 -11.71 17.01
C PRO A 258 8.82 -11.65 16.07
N ASN A 259 8.98 -12.63 15.19
CA ASN A 259 10.11 -12.75 14.27
C ASN A 259 9.80 -12.21 12.86
N LEU A 260 8.69 -11.50 12.68
CA LEU A 260 8.41 -10.83 11.40
C LEU A 260 9.46 -9.75 11.11
N THR A 261 9.83 -9.67 9.85
CA THR A 261 10.71 -8.61 9.33
C THR A 261 10.00 -7.87 8.20
N ALA A 262 10.54 -6.73 7.79
CA ALA A 262 9.96 -5.95 6.69
C ALA A 262 9.84 -6.73 5.36
N ASN A 263 10.66 -7.78 5.18
CA ASN A 263 10.74 -8.57 3.95
C ASN A 263 10.20 -10.01 4.14
N ARG A 264 9.60 -10.34 5.28
CA ARG A 264 9.07 -11.68 5.59
C ARG A 264 7.67 -11.56 6.19
N GLY A 265 6.67 -11.62 5.30
CA GLY A 265 5.25 -11.54 5.67
C GLY A 265 4.59 -12.91 5.88
N LEU A 266 3.31 -12.88 6.20
CA LEU A 266 2.41 -14.04 6.19
C LEU A 266 1.87 -14.25 4.78
N SER A 267 1.37 -15.47 4.51
CA SER A 267 0.59 -15.73 3.29
C SER A 267 -0.71 -14.93 3.28
N GLU A 268 -1.25 -14.66 2.09
CA GLU A 268 -2.52 -13.94 1.95
C GLU A 268 -3.67 -14.63 2.69
N GLN A 269 -3.70 -15.99 2.72
CA GLN A 269 -4.67 -16.77 3.49
C GLN A 269 -4.53 -16.53 4.99
N SER A 270 -3.30 -16.50 5.50
CA SER A 270 -3.05 -16.18 6.91
C SER A 270 -3.40 -14.73 7.23
N MET A 271 -3.14 -13.80 6.30
CA MET A 271 -3.55 -12.41 6.44
C MET A 271 -5.08 -12.27 6.48
N ASN A 272 -5.82 -13.04 5.67
CA ASN A 272 -7.27 -13.06 5.74
C ASN A 272 -7.77 -13.49 7.14
N MET A 273 -7.10 -14.46 7.80
CA MET A 273 -7.41 -14.83 9.17
C MET A 273 -7.12 -13.69 10.15
N VAL A 274 -5.98 -12.99 9.99
CA VAL A 274 -5.62 -11.84 10.83
C VAL A 274 -6.73 -10.78 10.78
N TYR A 275 -7.19 -10.40 9.59
CA TYR A 275 -8.28 -9.43 9.45
C TYR A 275 -9.57 -9.95 10.08
N ASN A 276 -10.00 -11.18 9.77
CA ASN A 276 -11.24 -11.76 10.30
C ASN A 276 -11.24 -11.96 11.83
N SER A 277 -10.08 -11.95 12.49
CA SER A 277 -9.99 -12.01 13.94
C SER A 277 -10.42 -10.72 14.64
N ALA A 278 -10.43 -9.59 13.92
CA ALA A 278 -10.64 -8.25 14.46
C ALA A 278 -12.12 -7.85 14.59
N ASP A 279 -12.42 -6.95 15.51
CA ASP A 279 -13.70 -6.26 15.61
C ASP A 279 -13.68 -4.92 14.89
N VAL A 280 -12.52 -4.27 14.84
CA VAL A 280 -12.29 -3.02 14.13
C VAL A 280 -10.84 -2.95 13.66
N PHE A 281 -10.65 -2.47 12.44
CA PHE A 281 -9.35 -2.05 11.93
C PHE A 281 -9.13 -0.58 12.27
N PHE A 282 -7.99 -0.23 12.86
CA PHE A 282 -7.67 1.14 13.21
C PHE A 282 -6.27 1.51 12.74
N THR A 283 -6.13 2.63 12.04
CA THR A 283 -4.83 3.16 11.65
C THR A 283 -4.67 4.62 12.02
N THR A 284 -3.47 4.98 12.42
CA THR A 284 -3.05 6.35 12.78
C THR A 284 -2.14 6.97 11.74
N THR A 285 -2.10 6.37 10.55
CA THR A 285 -1.19 6.81 9.47
C THR A 285 -1.31 8.31 9.21
N ALA A 286 -0.18 8.98 9.10
CA ALA A 286 -0.13 10.41 8.81
C ALA A 286 -0.25 10.75 7.32
N ALA A 287 -0.19 9.74 6.45
CA ALA A 287 -0.36 9.86 5.01
C ALA A 287 -0.52 8.49 4.35
N GLU A 288 -1.39 8.35 3.35
CA GLU A 288 -1.58 7.15 2.54
C GLU A 288 -1.89 7.49 1.09
N GLY A 289 -1.19 6.84 0.16
CA GLY A 289 -1.54 6.89 -1.26
C GLY A 289 -2.68 5.95 -1.65
N TRP A 290 -2.86 4.84 -0.89
CA TRP A 290 -3.96 3.90 -1.02
C TRP A 290 -4.28 3.22 0.31
N GLY A 291 -3.37 2.39 0.83
CA GLY A 291 -3.58 1.60 2.05
C GLY A 291 -4.13 0.21 1.77
N LEU A 292 -3.36 -0.68 1.13
CA LEU A 292 -3.77 -2.06 0.85
C LEU A 292 -4.33 -2.79 2.07
N PRO A 293 -3.72 -2.71 3.28
CA PRO A 293 -4.27 -3.37 4.47
C PRO A 293 -5.67 -2.88 4.86
N ILE A 294 -6.00 -1.62 4.54
CA ILE A 294 -7.34 -1.08 4.79
C ILE A 294 -8.34 -1.73 3.81
N ALA A 295 -7.98 -1.80 2.53
CA ALA A 295 -8.81 -2.42 1.50
C ALA A 295 -9.05 -3.91 1.78
N GLU A 296 -8.03 -4.63 2.23
CA GLU A 296 -8.09 -6.02 2.62
C GLU A 296 -9.00 -6.21 3.85
N ALA A 297 -8.82 -5.41 4.92
CA ALA A 297 -9.67 -5.45 6.10
C ALA A 297 -11.15 -5.17 5.74
N MET A 298 -11.43 -4.13 4.97
CA MET A 298 -12.78 -3.80 4.52
C MET A 298 -13.40 -4.94 3.68
N SER A 299 -12.59 -5.64 2.88
CA SER A 299 -13.03 -6.79 2.08
C SER A 299 -13.39 -8.01 2.92
N THR A 300 -12.93 -8.10 4.17
CA THR A 300 -13.34 -9.14 5.12
C THR A 300 -14.58 -8.76 5.94
N GLY A 301 -15.13 -7.56 5.70
CA GLY A 301 -16.27 -7.05 6.45
C GLY A 301 -15.90 -6.48 7.82
N VAL A 302 -14.61 -6.24 8.07
CA VAL A 302 -14.13 -5.55 9.27
C VAL A 302 -14.23 -4.04 9.06
N PRO A 303 -14.97 -3.32 9.92
CA PRO A 303 -15.10 -1.87 9.81
C PRO A 303 -13.77 -1.18 10.12
N ALA A 304 -13.47 -0.09 9.40
CA ALA A 304 -12.25 0.67 9.55
C ALA A 304 -12.48 2.02 10.23
N ILE A 305 -11.57 2.39 11.15
CA ILE A 305 -11.43 3.75 11.70
C ILE A 305 -10.18 4.36 11.06
N LEU A 306 -10.36 5.46 10.34
CA LEU A 306 -9.32 6.06 9.48
C LEU A 306 -9.17 7.56 9.74
N PRO A 307 -7.97 8.14 9.62
CA PRO A 307 -7.81 9.58 9.59
C PRO A 307 -8.46 10.20 8.34
N ASN A 308 -9.14 11.32 8.52
CA ASN A 308 -9.87 12.01 7.44
C ASN A 308 -8.93 12.93 6.64
N HIS A 309 -7.98 12.35 5.91
CA HIS A 309 -7.07 13.09 5.04
C HIS A 309 -6.39 12.20 4.00
N SER A 310 -5.60 12.79 3.11
CA SER A 310 -4.90 12.16 1.97
C SER A 310 -5.85 11.38 1.05
N ALA A 311 -5.46 10.23 0.54
CA ALA A 311 -6.28 9.44 -0.37
C ALA A 311 -7.45 8.70 0.28
N LEU A 312 -7.45 8.54 1.63
CA LEU A 312 -8.39 7.64 2.33
C LEU A 312 -9.86 8.04 2.17
N PRO A 313 -10.27 9.31 2.34
CA PRO A 313 -11.68 9.69 2.19
C PRO A 313 -12.22 9.46 0.77
N GLU A 314 -11.37 9.59 -0.24
CA GLU A 314 -11.77 9.45 -1.64
C GLU A 314 -12.24 8.03 -1.97
N TRP A 315 -11.36 7.05 -1.82
CA TRP A 315 -11.66 5.72 -2.32
C TRP A 315 -12.52 4.88 -1.38
N THR A 316 -12.55 5.18 -0.08
CA THR A 316 -13.45 4.51 0.86
C THR A 316 -14.88 5.04 0.76
N ALA A 317 -15.09 6.22 0.17
CA ALA A 317 -16.39 6.82 -0.16
C ALA A 317 -17.42 6.77 0.99
N GLY A 318 -16.97 7.08 2.21
CA GLY A 318 -17.84 7.09 3.40
C GLY A 318 -18.09 5.71 4.04
N ASN A 319 -17.48 4.63 3.52
CA ASN A 319 -17.61 3.28 4.10
C ASN A 319 -16.55 3.00 5.19
N ALA A 320 -16.15 4.05 5.92
CA ALA A 320 -15.26 3.97 7.07
C ALA A 320 -15.70 4.99 8.14
N GLN A 321 -15.30 4.78 9.38
CA GLN A 321 -15.41 5.78 10.44
C GLN A 321 -14.24 6.75 10.33
N PHE A 322 -14.48 7.99 9.95
CA PHE A 322 -13.43 8.99 9.84
C PHE A 322 -13.20 9.75 11.13
N VAL A 323 -11.92 9.93 11.44
CA VAL A 323 -11.43 10.74 12.56
C VAL A 323 -10.78 12.01 12.00
N PRO A 324 -11.17 13.20 12.43
CA PRO A 324 -10.53 14.43 12.01
C PRO A 324 -9.04 14.43 12.37
N VAL A 325 -8.26 15.17 11.59
CA VAL A 325 -6.85 15.43 11.87
C VAL A 325 -6.70 16.79 12.53
N TYR A 326 -5.56 17.03 13.20
CA TYR A 326 -5.26 18.35 13.71
C TYR A 326 -5.08 19.36 12.55
N PRO A 327 -5.46 20.64 12.74
CA PRO A 327 -5.45 21.65 11.69
C PRO A 327 -4.05 22.19 11.35
N PHE A 328 -3.01 21.66 11.95
CA PHE A 328 -1.62 22.04 11.69
C PHE A 328 -0.87 20.92 10.97
N PRO A 329 -0.06 21.26 9.96
CA PRO A 329 0.70 20.28 9.21
C PRO A 329 1.89 19.75 10.01
N SER A 330 2.33 18.54 9.66
CA SER A 330 3.59 17.95 10.11
C SER A 330 4.46 17.66 8.89
N LEU A 331 5.73 17.99 8.95
CA LEU A 331 6.64 17.65 7.85
C LEU A 331 7.00 16.16 7.88
N ALA A 332 7.11 15.59 6.69
CA ALA A 332 7.63 14.24 6.53
C ALA A 332 9.12 14.18 6.87
N ASP A 333 9.53 13.04 7.42
CA ASP A 333 10.92 12.75 7.73
C ASP A 333 11.81 12.70 6.46
N ARG A 334 13.12 12.68 6.67
CA ARG A 334 14.15 12.49 5.65
C ARG A 334 14.25 13.59 4.57
N GLY A 335 13.86 14.81 4.90
CA GLY A 335 14.06 15.96 4.03
C GLY A 335 13.19 16.02 2.77
N LEU A 336 12.17 15.16 2.67
CA LEU A 336 11.19 15.23 1.59
C LEU A 336 10.36 16.52 1.67
N ASN A 337 10.14 17.03 2.89
CA ASN A 337 9.33 18.22 3.18
C ASN A 337 7.90 18.14 2.62
N THR A 338 7.40 16.94 2.42
CA THR A 338 5.97 16.71 2.16
C THR A 338 5.18 16.92 3.44
N ILE A 339 3.93 17.33 3.29
CA ILE A 339 3.07 17.64 4.43
C ILE A 339 2.24 16.41 4.78
N HIS A 340 2.32 16.03 6.04
CA HIS A 340 1.52 14.99 6.68
C HIS A 340 0.55 15.60 7.68
N HIS A 341 -0.50 14.87 8.01
CA HIS A 341 -1.47 15.29 9.03
C HIS A 341 -1.58 14.26 10.15
N ILE A 342 -1.66 14.73 11.37
CA ILE A 342 -1.74 13.91 12.57
C ILE A 342 -3.19 13.76 12.99
N ILE A 343 -3.60 12.51 13.24
CA ILE A 343 -4.94 12.18 13.73
C ILE A 343 -5.24 12.88 15.07
N ASN A 344 -6.45 13.39 15.24
CA ASN A 344 -6.88 13.97 16.50
C ASN A 344 -7.08 12.85 17.54
N VAL A 345 -6.30 12.88 18.60
CA VAL A 345 -6.25 11.83 19.64
C VAL A 345 -7.59 11.68 20.34
N ASP A 346 -8.21 12.78 20.75
CA ASP A 346 -9.46 12.74 21.51
C ASP A 346 -10.63 12.22 20.65
N GLU A 347 -10.69 12.63 19.40
CA GLU A 347 -11.71 12.14 18.44
C GLU A 347 -11.47 10.67 18.07
N ALA A 348 -10.22 10.22 18.01
CA ALA A 348 -9.89 8.81 17.81
C ALA A 348 -10.34 7.95 18.99
N VAL A 349 -10.11 8.40 20.23
CA VAL A 349 -10.59 7.74 21.46
C VAL A 349 -12.11 7.64 21.47
N LYS A 350 -12.82 8.72 21.10
CA LYS A 350 -14.29 8.72 20.97
C LYS A 350 -14.78 7.74 19.88
N SER A 351 -14.08 7.67 18.75
CA SER A 351 -14.42 6.76 17.66
C SER A 351 -14.23 5.30 18.05
N LEU A 352 -13.16 4.95 18.76
CA LEU A 352 -12.96 3.61 19.33
C LEU A 352 -14.08 3.26 20.31
N GLN A 353 -14.44 4.19 21.21
CA GLN A 353 -15.53 4.00 22.17
C GLN A 353 -16.88 3.84 21.48
N PHE A 354 -17.16 4.62 20.46
CA PHE A 354 -18.39 4.48 19.69
C PHE A 354 -18.50 3.09 19.04
N MET A 355 -17.43 2.63 18.40
CA MET A 355 -17.39 1.32 17.76
C MET A 355 -17.48 0.17 18.76
N TYR A 356 -16.93 0.33 19.97
CA TYR A 356 -17.04 -0.66 21.04
C TYR A 356 -18.45 -0.76 21.58
N ALA A 357 -19.05 0.38 21.91
CA ALA A 357 -20.35 0.46 22.56
C ALA A 357 -21.55 0.17 21.61
N ASN A 358 -21.37 0.31 20.30
CA ASN A 358 -22.46 0.21 19.32
C ASN A 358 -22.23 -0.95 18.35
N GLU A 359 -22.54 -2.16 18.78
CA GLU A 359 -22.33 -3.38 17.98
C GLU A 359 -23.07 -3.33 16.63
N GLU A 360 -24.31 -2.83 16.63
CA GLU A 360 -25.12 -2.72 15.41
C GLU A 360 -24.46 -1.77 14.39
N ALA A 361 -24.05 -0.57 14.83
CA ALA A 361 -23.36 0.39 13.96
C ALA A 361 -22.06 -0.21 13.41
N ARG A 362 -21.29 -0.91 14.25
CA ARG A 362 -20.06 -1.60 13.86
C ARG A 362 -20.34 -2.67 12.80
N LYS A 363 -21.35 -3.52 12.99
CA LYS A 363 -21.75 -4.55 12.02
C LYS A 363 -22.26 -3.97 10.71
N ASN A 364 -23.03 -2.88 10.79
CA ASN A 364 -23.54 -2.18 9.61
C ASN A 364 -22.40 -1.61 8.78
N LEU A 365 -21.48 -0.88 9.42
CA LEU A 365 -20.31 -0.34 8.72
C LEU A 365 -19.45 -1.43 8.08
N GLY A 366 -19.20 -2.55 8.79
CA GLY A 366 -18.45 -3.68 8.23
C GLY A 366 -19.12 -4.28 6.99
N ARG A 367 -20.47 -4.43 7.03
CA ARG A 367 -21.24 -4.92 5.89
C ARG A 367 -21.19 -3.96 4.69
N ASP A 368 -21.25 -2.66 4.93
CA ASP A 368 -21.20 -1.64 3.87
C ASP A 368 -19.77 -1.53 3.30
N SER A 369 -18.73 -1.63 4.14
CA SER A 369 -17.33 -1.75 3.73
C SER A 369 -17.12 -2.94 2.78
N TYR A 370 -17.61 -4.13 3.15
CA TYR A 370 -17.54 -5.35 2.32
C TYR A 370 -18.21 -5.14 0.96
N LYS A 371 -19.46 -4.64 0.97
CA LYS A 371 -20.21 -4.36 -0.26
C LYS A 371 -19.47 -3.36 -1.15
N HIS A 372 -18.84 -2.35 -0.56
CA HIS A 372 -18.05 -1.37 -1.30
C HIS A 372 -16.85 -2.02 -1.96
N MET A 373 -16.05 -2.79 -1.24
CA MET A 373 -14.83 -3.42 -1.75
C MET A 373 -15.08 -4.55 -2.77
N THR A 374 -16.25 -5.18 -2.72
CA THR A 374 -16.61 -6.24 -3.67
C THR A 374 -17.22 -5.72 -4.98
N ARG A 375 -17.31 -4.39 -5.17
CA ARG A 375 -17.65 -3.80 -6.46
C ARG A 375 -16.55 -4.08 -7.47
N GLY A 376 -16.94 -4.24 -8.74
CA GLY A 376 -16.01 -4.61 -9.81
C GLY A 376 -14.85 -3.63 -10.03
N GLU A 377 -14.97 -2.39 -9.58
CA GLU A 377 -13.94 -1.35 -9.72
C GLU A 377 -12.63 -1.68 -8.99
N PHE A 378 -12.68 -2.45 -7.90
CA PHE A 378 -11.52 -2.88 -7.12
C PHE A 378 -11.03 -4.29 -7.47
N ASN A 379 -11.55 -4.89 -8.53
CA ASN A 379 -11.09 -6.20 -8.99
C ASN A 379 -9.83 -6.06 -9.85
N TRP A 380 -8.77 -6.80 -9.54
CA TRP A 380 -7.49 -6.73 -10.26
C TRP A 380 -7.60 -6.97 -11.77
N LYS A 381 -8.52 -7.82 -12.20
CA LYS A 381 -8.77 -8.03 -13.64
C LYS A 381 -9.27 -6.76 -14.33
N ASN A 382 -10.19 -6.03 -13.68
CA ASN A 382 -10.74 -4.79 -14.23
C ASN A 382 -9.69 -3.66 -14.16
N ILE A 383 -8.90 -3.61 -13.06
CA ILE A 383 -7.76 -2.70 -12.94
C ILE A 383 -6.76 -2.93 -14.09
N ALA A 384 -6.34 -4.17 -14.31
CA ALA A 384 -5.42 -4.49 -15.41
C ALA A 384 -6.00 -4.13 -16.77
N SER A 385 -7.32 -4.32 -16.98
CA SER A 385 -7.99 -3.92 -18.23
C SER A 385 -7.93 -2.40 -18.46
N ARG A 386 -8.05 -1.58 -17.39
CA ARG A 386 -7.90 -0.11 -17.50
C ARG A 386 -6.49 0.27 -17.94
N PHE A 387 -5.46 -0.37 -17.42
CA PHE A 387 -4.08 -0.16 -17.90
C PHE A 387 -3.95 -0.53 -19.39
N MET A 388 -4.51 -1.67 -19.80
CA MET A 388 -4.49 -2.10 -21.20
C MET A 388 -5.19 -1.12 -22.13
N GLU A 389 -6.24 -0.44 -21.70
CA GLU A 389 -6.89 0.64 -22.45
C GLU A 389 -5.98 1.88 -22.55
N ILE A 390 -5.32 2.28 -21.46
CA ILE A 390 -4.37 3.40 -21.45
C ILE A 390 -3.22 3.11 -22.43
N PHE A 391 -2.68 1.88 -22.45
CA PHE A 391 -1.59 1.50 -23.35
C PHE A 391 -1.99 1.49 -24.83
N LYS A 392 -3.27 1.27 -25.16
CA LYS A 392 -3.76 1.30 -26.55
C LYS A 392 -3.97 2.72 -27.08
N ASN A 393 -4.23 3.68 -26.20
CA ASN A 393 -4.58 5.05 -26.54
C ASN A 393 -3.37 6.01 -26.44
N GLY A 394 -2.17 5.49 -26.45
CA GLY A 394 -0.89 6.20 -26.44
C GLY A 394 0.00 5.77 -27.61
#